data_eca34c836dcc3bb122c93c6a5664e318
#
_entry.id   eca34c836dcc3bb122c93c6a5664e318
#
_cell.length_a   1.000
_cell.length_b   1.000
_cell.length_c   1.000
_cell.angle_alpha   90.00
_cell.angle_beta   90.00
_cell.angle_gamma   90.00
#
_symmetry.space_group_name_H-M   'P 1'
#
loop_
_entity.id
_entity.type
_entity.pdbx_description
1 polymer ?
#
loop_
_entity_poly.entity_id
_entity_poly.type
_entity_poly.pdbx_seq_one_letter_code
_entity_poly.pdbx_strand_id
1 'polypeptide(L)'
;MSQKKNIKRMLTVLIMALLSTISFAQDVNLANGVEPLPSGEQTPGSEYTLVFHDEFNEPNGTLPNTKVWRYCTRYPKVIWARFLSSSPEVAYMQDGNLVLCAIPNPDKLKDNVEMLSGGIETSQSFTFRFGRVECRALVNPFIGNFPAIWMMPKTTLGWPKGGEIDIFEQIDNEQRCYATVHSAWTQSHGNEPHSGNLRMPMNRYYIYAVEWEEDVLTFFVDGKRVYQYKKQNDSQEQWPFDKSNFYLILNQSVGNGSWAKKPDVNHTYEMLIDWIRVYQKQKHIPTVISVPMTKIKECTESNDVYLLQGTKMEMKESELPKGIYVSNGKKFIK
;
A
#
# COMPACT_ATOMS: atom_id res chain seq x y z
N MET A 1 -35.04 -3.51 45.44
CA MET A 1 -34.47 -2.30 44.79
C MET A 1 -33.08 -2.48 44.23
N SER A 2 -32.31 -3.49 44.63
CA SER A 2 -30.92 -3.76 44.20
C SER A 2 -30.79 -4.36 42.77
N GLN A 3 -31.70 -5.27 42.38
CA GLN A 3 -31.60 -5.94 41.08
C GLN A 3 -31.88 -5.05 39.87
N LYS A 4 -32.73 -4.05 39.95
CA LYS A 4 -33.01 -3.11 38.84
C LYS A 4 -31.86 -2.15 38.55
N LYS A 5 -30.96 -1.86 39.52
CA LYS A 5 -29.79 -1.01 39.31
C LYS A 5 -28.67 -1.74 38.55
N ASN A 6 -28.54 -3.06 38.76
CA ASN A 6 -27.53 -3.86 38.08
C ASN A 6 -27.87 -4.10 36.60
N ILE A 7 -29.16 -4.28 36.28
CA ILE A 7 -29.59 -4.46 34.88
C ILE A 7 -29.40 -3.16 34.07
N LYS A 8 -29.65 -1.97 34.64
CA LYS A 8 -29.37 -0.71 33.95
C LYS A 8 -27.89 -0.46 33.74
N ARG A 9 -27.00 -0.87 34.67
CA ARG A 9 -25.55 -0.76 34.50
C ARG A 9 -25.00 -1.74 33.46
N MET A 10 -25.52 -2.97 33.41
CA MET A 10 -25.17 -3.94 32.36
C MET A 10 -25.65 -3.51 30.98
N LEU A 11 -26.85 -2.93 30.87
CA LEU A 11 -27.34 -2.40 29.58
C LEU A 11 -26.53 -1.20 29.09
N THR A 12 -26.10 -0.32 29.99
CA THR A 12 -25.30 0.87 29.65
C THR A 12 -23.87 0.48 29.22
N VAL A 13 -23.28 -0.56 29.83
CA VAL A 13 -21.98 -1.09 29.45
C VAL A 13 -22.07 -1.88 28.12
N LEU A 14 -23.18 -2.58 27.87
CA LEU A 14 -23.41 -3.29 26.61
C LEU A 14 -23.67 -2.33 25.43
N ILE A 15 -24.31 -1.18 25.66
CA ILE A 15 -24.52 -0.15 24.63
C ILE A 15 -23.24 0.63 24.34
N MET A 16 -22.34 0.84 25.33
CA MET A 16 -21.02 1.43 25.08
C MET A 16 -20.06 0.45 24.39
N ALA A 17 -20.21 -0.87 24.57
CA ALA A 17 -19.40 -1.86 23.85
C ALA A 17 -19.86 -2.08 22.40
N LEU A 18 -21.09 -1.72 22.03
CA LEU A 18 -21.63 -1.83 20.67
C LEU A 18 -21.39 -0.59 19.79
N LEU A 19 -20.84 0.49 20.35
CA LEU A 19 -20.53 1.73 19.63
C LEU A 19 -19.05 1.85 19.22
N SER A 20 -18.22 0.83 19.49
CA SER A 20 -16.79 0.86 19.18
C SER A 20 -16.36 -0.01 17.99
N THR A 21 -17.29 -0.50 17.17
CA THR A 21 -16.95 -1.28 15.97
C THR A 21 -17.56 -0.68 14.70
N ILE A 22 -17.39 0.61 14.49
CA ILE A 22 -17.41 1.13 13.11
C ILE A 22 -15.94 1.20 12.70
N SER A 23 -15.45 0.08 12.21
CA SER A 23 -14.22 0.06 11.41
C SER A 23 -14.50 0.91 10.17
N PHE A 24 -13.98 2.13 10.16
CA PHE A 24 -13.89 2.91 8.94
C PHE A 24 -12.87 2.18 8.06
N ALA A 25 -13.35 1.36 7.13
CA ALA A 25 -12.53 0.97 6.00
C ALA A 25 -12.04 2.28 5.37
N GLN A 26 -10.73 2.54 5.42
CA GLN A 26 -10.14 3.70 4.74
C GLN A 26 -10.50 3.57 3.25
N ASP A 27 -11.31 4.48 2.76
CA ASP A 27 -11.53 4.59 1.33
C ASP A 27 -10.24 5.14 0.73
N VAL A 28 -9.68 4.44 -0.25
CA VAL A 28 -8.53 4.92 -1.02
C VAL A 28 -8.97 6.12 -1.82
N ASN A 29 -8.70 7.30 -1.33
CA ASN A 29 -9.03 8.54 -2.01
C ASN A 29 -7.82 9.06 -2.78
N LEU A 30 -7.97 9.11 -4.09
CA LEU A 30 -6.99 9.71 -4.98
C LEU A 30 -7.11 11.25 -4.93
N ALA A 31 -6.01 11.91 -4.68
CA ALA A 31 -5.70 13.35 -4.87
C ALA A 31 -6.61 14.42 -4.21
N ASN A 32 -7.92 14.26 -4.13
CA ASN A 32 -8.84 15.27 -3.57
C ASN A 32 -9.76 14.68 -2.50
N GLY A 33 -9.23 14.04 -1.48
CA GLY A 33 -10.03 13.41 -0.44
C GLY A 33 -9.26 12.44 0.43
N VAL A 34 -7.93 12.50 0.39
CA VAL A 34 -7.08 11.75 1.30
C VAL A 34 -7.28 12.30 2.71
N GLU A 35 -7.61 11.42 3.65
CA GLU A 35 -7.77 11.82 5.04
C GLU A 35 -6.48 12.45 5.59
N PRO A 36 -6.57 13.44 6.49
CA PRO A 36 -5.40 14.02 7.13
C PRO A 36 -4.59 12.98 7.89
N LEU A 37 -3.26 13.16 7.91
CA LEU A 37 -2.38 12.32 8.72
C LEU A 37 -2.77 12.35 10.20
N PRO A 38 -2.68 11.23 10.91
CA PRO A 38 -2.84 11.19 12.34
C PRO A 38 -1.90 12.17 13.04
N SER A 39 -2.32 12.72 14.17
CA SER A 39 -1.49 13.61 15.02
C SER A 39 -1.02 14.90 14.37
N GLY A 40 -1.57 15.29 13.21
CA GLY A 40 -1.18 16.52 12.51
C GLY A 40 0.23 16.48 11.93
N GLU A 41 0.77 15.30 11.66
CA GLU A 41 2.06 15.13 10.99
C GLU A 41 2.06 15.86 9.64
N GLN A 42 3.20 16.47 9.32
CA GLN A 42 3.32 17.29 8.12
C GLN A 42 3.91 16.50 6.95
N THR A 43 3.62 16.97 5.74
CA THR A 43 4.27 16.51 4.51
C THR A 43 5.78 16.82 4.54
N PRO A 44 6.59 16.10 3.75
CA PRO A 44 8.04 16.33 3.68
C PRO A 44 8.48 17.74 3.32
N GLY A 45 7.60 18.53 2.68
CA GLY A 45 7.82 19.93 2.31
C GLY A 45 6.51 20.54 1.82
N SER A 46 6.41 21.86 1.84
CA SER A 46 5.17 22.59 1.48
C SER A 46 4.73 22.38 0.02
N GLU A 47 5.64 21.94 -0.85
CA GLU A 47 5.36 21.60 -2.24
C GLU A 47 4.75 20.22 -2.43
N TYR A 48 4.72 19.39 -1.38
CA TYR A 48 4.18 18.04 -1.42
C TYR A 48 2.75 17.97 -0.86
N THR A 49 1.91 17.21 -1.52
CA THR A 49 0.55 16.86 -1.08
C THR A 49 0.50 15.37 -0.85
N LEU A 50 -0.05 14.92 0.28
CA LEU A 50 -0.33 13.51 0.55
C LEU A 50 -1.41 13.03 -0.43
N VAL A 51 -1.12 11.96 -1.17
CA VAL A 51 -2.04 11.40 -2.19
C VAL A 51 -2.44 9.96 -1.89
N PHE A 52 -1.73 9.31 -0.97
CA PHE A 52 -2.03 7.96 -0.49
C PHE A 52 -1.33 7.74 0.84
N HIS A 53 -2.00 7.05 1.77
CA HIS A 53 -1.37 6.51 2.95
C HIS A 53 -2.11 5.29 3.49
N ASP A 54 -1.41 4.48 4.26
CA ASP A 54 -1.96 3.46 5.14
C ASP A 54 -1.14 3.46 6.43
N GLU A 55 -1.81 3.66 7.55
CA GLU A 55 -1.20 3.75 8.88
C GLU A 55 -1.29 2.42 9.64
N PHE A 56 -1.90 1.39 9.06
CA PHE A 56 -2.04 0.03 9.59
C PHE A 56 -2.52 -0.04 11.05
N ASN A 57 -3.41 0.89 11.43
CA ASN A 57 -3.91 1.05 12.79
C ASN A 57 -5.17 0.22 13.12
N GLU A 58 -5.56 -0.70 12.25
CA GLU A 58 -6.69 -1.58 12.49
C GLU A 58 -6.42 -2.53 13.67
N PRO A 59 -7.48 -3.09 14.30
CA PRO A 59 -7.35 -4.00 15.43
C PRO A 59 -6.49 -5.23 15.13
N ASN A 60 -5.80 -5.73 16.15
CA ASN A 60 -4.97 -6.93 16.05
C ASN A 60 -5.71 -8.10 15.41
N GLY A 61 -5.05 -8.79 14.47
CA GLY A 61 -5.60 -9.89 13.70
C GLY A 61 -6.42 -9.47 12.48
N THR A 62 -6.65 -8.17 12.25
CA THR A 62 -7.27 -7.68 11.00
C THR A 62 -6.35 -7.96 9.82
N LEU A 63 -6.95 -8.36 8.69
CA LEU A 63 -6.22 -8.59 7.45
C LEU A 63 -6.07 -7.27 6.66
N PRO A 64 -5.08 -7.16 5.76
CA PRO A 64 -4.93 -6.00 4.90
C PRO A 64 -6.23 -5.66 4.15
N ASN A 65 -6.58 -4.37 4.10
CA ASN A 65 -7.78 -3.89 3.43
C ASN A 65 -7.79 -4.27 1.94
N THR A 66 -8.66 -5.18 1.55
CA THR A 66 -8.73 -5.72 0.18
C THR A 66 -9.17 -4.71 -0.88
N LYS A 67 -9.71 -3.55 -0.50
CA LYS A 67 -9.98 -2.43 -1.42
C LYS A 67 -8.70 -1.70 -1.80
N VAL A 68 -7.67 -1.78 -0.95
CA VAL A 68 -6.36 -1.13 -1.12
C VAL A 68 -5.32 -2.14 -1.58
N TRP A 69 -5.19 -3.23 -0.83
CA TRP A 69 -4.15 -4.21 -0.98
C TRP A 69 -4.69 -5.53 -1.52
N ARG A 70 -4.01 -6.08 -2.51
CA ARG A 70 -4.18 -7.47 -2.88
C ARG A 70 -2.95 -8.27 -2.46
N TYR A 71 -3.12 -9.53 -2.17
CA TYR A 71 -1.98 -10.43 -1.99
C TYR A 71 -1.23 -10.60 -3.30
N CYS A 72 0.10 -10.55 -3.22
CA CYS A 72 0.97 -10.81 -4.36
C CYS A 72 0.82 -12.25 -4.87
N THR A 73 0.91 -12.43 -6.16
CA THR A 73 0.78 -13.75 -6.78
C THR A 73 2.06 -14.57 -6.60
N ARG A 74 1.91 -15.85 -6.24
CA ARG A 74 3.03 -16.80 -6.18
C ARG A 74 3.56 -17.13 -7.57
N TYR A 75 4.86 -17.03 -7.72
CA TYR A 75 5.60 -17.48 -8.89
C TYR A 75 6.75 -18.40 -8.47
N PRO A 76 6.64 -19.74 -8.58
CA PRO A 76 7.59 -20.69 -7.98
C PRO A 76 9.03 -20.55 -8.47
N LYS A 77 9.25 -19.98 -9.66
CA LYS A 77 10.58 -19.77 -10.25
C LYS A 77 11.18 -18.39 -9.92
N VAL A 78 10.42 -17.49 -9.31
CA VAL A 78 10.85 -16.13 -8.95
C VAL A 78 11.24 -16.12 -7.49
N ILE A 79 12.47 -15.69 -7.17
CA ILE A 79 13.07 -15.85 -5.83
C ILE A 79 12.18 -15.27 -4.73
N TRP A 80 11.82 -14.01 -4.84
CA TRP A 80 11.01 -13.31 -3.83
C TRP A 80 9.57 -13.84 -3.74
N ALA A 81 9.04 -14.38 -4.85
CA ALA A 81 7.63 -14.74 -4.97
C ALA A 81 7.33 -16.24 -4.80
N ARG A 82 8.35 -17.09 -4.60
CA ARG A 82 8.18 -18.55 -4.65
C ARG A 82 7.33 -19.13 -3.51
N PHE A 83 7.25 -18.46 -2.37
CA PHE A 83 6.51 -18.90 -1.19
C PHE A 83 5.33 -17.99 -0.85
N LEU A 84 5.03 -16.99 -1.70
CA LEU A 84 3.91 -16.07 -1.45
C LEU A 84 2.61 -16.82 -1.25
N SER A 85 1.84 -16.36 -0.27
CA SER A 85 0.59 -16.97 0.16
C SER A 85 -0.42 -15.88 0.53
N SER A 86 -1.70 -16.21 0.38
CA SER A 86 -2.81 -15.42 0.91
C SER A 86 -3.31 -15.92 2.26
N SER A 87 -2.53 -16.77 2.96
CA SER A 87 -2.85 -17.20 4.31
C SER A 87 -2.94 -15.98 5.25
N PRO A 88 -3.95 -15.92 6.14
CA PRO A 88 -4.04 -14.89 7.16
C PRO A 88 -2.86 -14.88 8.15
N GLU A 89 -2.08 -15.94 8.18
CA GLU A 89 -0.91 -16.07 9.07
C GLU A 89 0.33 -15.32 8.57
N VAL A 90 0.34 -14.89 7.31
CA VAL A 90 1.53 -14.23 6.71
C VAL A 90 1.38 -12.73 6.46
N ALA A 91 0.16 -12.18 6.65
CA ALA A 91 -0.09 -10.74 6.54
C ALA A 91 -1.29 -10.36 7.41
N TYR A 92 -1.06 -9.63 8.50
CA TYR A 92 -2.09 -9.22 9.47
C TYR A 92 -1.66 -7.99 10.25
N MET A 93 -2.62 -7.32 10.88
CA MET A 93 -2.36 -6.18 11.76
C MET A 93 -2.04 -6.64 13.17
N GLN A 94 -1.02 -6.05 13.79
CA GLN A 94 -0.68 -6.26 15.19
C GLN A 94 0.01 -5.04 15.79
N ASP A 95 -0.50 -4.57 16.92
CA ASP A 95 0.06 -3.48 17.72
C ASP A 95 0.37 -2.21 16.90
N GLY A 96 -0.58 -1.83 16.00
CA GLY A 96 -0.46 -0.68 15.12
C GLY A 96 0.55 -0.87 13.97
N ASN A 97 0.78 -2.11 13.55
CA ASN A 97 1.64 -2.43 12.41
C ASN A 97 0.98 -3.43 11.49
N LEU A 98 1.28 -3.34 10.21
CA LEU A 98 1.19 -4.48 9.31
C LEU A 98 2.37 -5.41 9.58
N VAL A 99 2.08 -6.65 9.96
CA VAL A 99 3.07 -7.72 10.09
C VAL A 99 3.07 -8.53 8.81
N LEU A 100 4.20 -8.57 8.12
CA LEU A 100 4.44 -9.48 7.02
C LEU A 100 5.42 -10.55 7.47
N CYS A 101 5.05 -11.84 7.31
CA CYS A 101 5.85 -12.96 7.76
C CYS A 101 6.28 -13.89 6.64
N ALA A 102 7.42 -14.59 6.84
CA ALA A 102 7.69 -15.85 6.18
C ALA A 102 7.83 -16.92 7.26
N ILE A 103 6.93 -17.90 7.26
CA ILE A 103 6.77 -18.92 8.29
C ILE A 103 7.01 -20.31 7.74
N PRO A 104 7.41 -21.30 8.59
CA PRO A 104 7.32 -22.71 8.25
C PRO A 104 5.90 -23.03 7.78
N ASN A 105 5.74 -23.77 6.69
CA ASN A 105 4.41 -24.13 6.23
C ASN A 105 3.76 -25.14 7.20
N PRO A 106 2.65 -24.77 7.87
CA PRO A 106 2.01 -25.63 8.86
C PRO A 106 1.26 -26.82 8.25
N ASP A 107 0.91 -26.76 6.97
CA ASP A 107 0.14 -27.80 6.28
C ASP A 107 0.67 -28.07 4.84
N LYS A 108 1.71 -28.89 4.76
CA LYS A 108 2.32 -29.29 3.48
C LYS A 108 1.44 -30.22 2.63
N LEU A 109 0.38 -30.78 3.19
CA LEU A 109 -0.59 -31.56 2.42
C LEU A 109 -1.53 -30.66 1.63
N LYS A 110 -1.86 -29.50 2.19
CA LYS A 110 -2.69 -28.48 1.52
C LYS A 110 -1.89 -27.65 0.50
N ASP A 111 -0.65 -27.33 0.82
CA ASP A 111 0.22 -26.53 -0.04
C ASP A 111 1.64 -27.11 0.03
N ASN A 112 2.07 -27.79 -1.02
CA ASN A 112 3.34 -28.51 -1.07
C ASN A 112 4.55 -27.58 -1.26
N VAL A 113 4.75 -26.64 -0.31
CA VAL A 113 5.93 -25.79 -0.19
C VAL A 113 6.49 -25.82 1.22
N GLU A 114 7.75 -25.49 1.40
CA GLU A 114 8.39 -25.56 2.72
C GLU A 114 7.99 -24.39 3.64
N MET A 115 7.74 -23.25 3.06
CA MET A 115 7.40 -22.02 3.77
C MET A 115 6.21 -21.31 3.12
N LEU A 116 5.53 -20.45 3.87
CA LEU A 116 4.56 -19.47 3.37
C LEU A 116 5.10 -18.07 3.66
N SER A 117 4.99 -17.13 2.70
CA SER A 117 5.47 -15.76 2.88
C SER A 117 4.42 -14.73 2.52
N GLY A 118 4.40 -13.61 3.24
CA GLY A 118 3.48 -12.50 3.06
C GLY A 118 3.99 -11.49 2.04
N GLY A 119 3.09 -11.06 1.17
CA GLY A 119 3.34 -9.95 0.25
C GLY A 119 2.02 -9.35 -0.23
N ILE A 120 1.96 -8.02 -0.24
CA ILE A 120 0.80 -7.24 -0.66
C ILE A 120 1.19 -6.14 -1.65
N GLU A 121 0.27 -5.77 -2.51
CA GLU A 121 0.52 -4.78 -3.56
C GLU A 121 -0.71 -3.92 -3.87
N THR A 122 -0.49 -2.71 -4.42
CA THR A 122 -1.56 -1.77 -4.80
C THR A 122 -1.90 -1.77 -6.29
N SER A 123 -1.48 -2.77 -7.06
CA SER A 123 -1.55 -2.76 -8.53
C SER A 123 -2.96 -2.58 -9.12
N GLN A 124 -4.02 -2.84 -8.34
CA GLN A 124 -5.42 -2.71 -8.78
C GLN A 124 -6.15 -1.51 -8.18
N SER A 125 -5.59 -0.87 -7.17
CA SER A 125 -6.22 0.21 -6.40
C SER A 125 -5.53 1.54 -6.59
N PHE A 126 -4.21 1.58 -6.45
CA PHE A 126 -3.43 2.81 -6.47
C PHE A 126 -2.18 2.68 -7.31
N THR A 127 -2.02 3.56 -8.27
CA THR A 127 -0.80 3.71 -9.08
C THR A 127 -0.50 5.18 -9.27
N PHE A 128 0.77 5.53 -9.31
CA PHE A 128 1.20 6.94 -9.45
C PHE A 128 2.49 7.02 -10.26
N ARG A 129 2.84 8.23 -10.64
CA ARG A 129 4.11 8.53 -11.30
C ARG A 129 4.68 9.82 -10.72
N PHE A 130 5.96 9.76 -10.32
CA PHE A 130 6.67 10.82 -9.61
C PHE A 130 6.10 11.11 -8.22
N GLY A 131 6.94 11.68 -7.38
CA GLY A 131 6.61 12.03 -6.01
C GLY A 131 7.59 11.45 -5.00
N ARG A 132 7.17 11.40 -3.74
CA ARG A 132 7.96 10.84 -2.65
C ARG A 132 7.18 9.72 -1.98
N VAL A 133 7.82 8.57 -1.84
CA VAL A 133 7.31 7.46 -1.02
C VAL A 133 8.09 7.41 0.27
N GLU A 134 7.41 7.25 1.38
CA GLU A 134 7.98 6.99 2.69
C GLU A 134 7.31 5.78 3.31
N CYS A 135 8.11 4.90 3.88
CA CYS A 135 7.61 3.74 4.61
C CYS A 135 8.42 3.59 5.91
N ARG A 136 7.73 3.54 7.05
CA ARG A 136 8.37 3.32 8.35
C ARG A 136 8.26 1.85 8.70
N ALA A 137 9.41 1.17 8.78
CA ALA A 137 9.44 -0.26 8.98
C ALA A 137 10.60 -0.71 9.88
N LEU A 138 10.42 -1.88 10.50
CA LEU A 138 11.43 -2.61 11.28
C LEU A 138 11.59 -4.01 10.71
N VAL A 139 12.82 -4.44 10.57
CA VAL A 139 13.20 -5.77 10.11
C VAL A 139 14.21 -6.36 11.09
N ASN A 140 14.03 -7.64 11.43
CA ASN A 140 14.96 -8.41 12.24
C ASN A 140 15.84 -9.27 11.32
N PRO A 141 17.11 -8.91 11.08
CA PRO A 141 18.00 -9.65 10.20
C PRO A 141 18.27 -11.07 10.70
N PHE A 142 18.11 -12.03 9.81
CA PHE A 142 18.47 -13.44 10.05
C PHE A 142 18.91 -14.09 8.75
N ILE A 143 19.73 -15.16 8.82
CA ILE A 143 20.21 -15.86 7.62
C ILE A 143 19.02 -16.30 6.75
N GLY A 144 19.04 -15.95 5.47
CA GLY A 144 17.98 -16.24 4.52
C GLY A 144 16.88 -15.18 4.45
N ASN A 145 16.95 -14.10 5.27
CA ASN A 145 16.02 -12.99 5.21
C ASN A 145 16.04 -12.28 3.85
N PHE A 146 14.87 -11.86 3.34
CA PHE A 146 14.77 -11.09 2.10
C PHE A 146 13.48 -10.26 2.05
N PRO A 147 13.27 -9.33 2.99
CA PRO A 147 12.18 -8.36 2.94
C PRO A 147 12.48 -7.26 1.93
N ALA A 148 11.41 -6.67 1.37
CA ALA A 148 11.51 -5.56 0.44
C ALA A 148 10.32 -4.60 0.53
N ILE A 149 10.60 -3.31 0.27
CA ILE A 149 9.66 -2.22 0.03
C ILE A 149 10.04 -1.65 -1.33
N TRP A 150 9.17 -1.82 -2.33
CA TRP A 150 9.54 -1.56 -3.70
C TRP A 150 8.36 -1.23 -4.61
N MET A 151 8.64 -0.93 -5.87
CA MET A 151 7.62 -0.54 -6.84
C MET A 151 7.86 -1.18 -8.21
N MET A 152 6.77 -1.59 -8.84
CA MET A 152 6.74 -2.11 -10.21
C MET A 152 5.87 -1.25 -11.11
N PRO A 153 6.19 -1.16 -12.41
CA PRO A 153 5.41 -0.39 -13.38
C PRO A 153 4.09 -1.10 -13.74
N LYS A 154 3.04 -0.32 -13.91
CA LYS A 154 1.77 -0.78 -14.50
C LYS A 154 1.91 -0.77 -16.02
N THR A 155 2.54 -1.79 -16.58
CA THR A 155 2.85 -1.90 -18.00
C THR A 155 2.75 -3.34 -18.49
N THR A 156 2.64 -3.53 -19.81
CA THR A 156 2.71 -4.83 -20.47
C THR A 156 4.15 -5.22 -20.86
N LEU A 157 5.12 -4.32 -20.65
CA LEU A 157 6.51 -4.63 -20.88
C LEU A 157 7.00 -5.63 -19.83
N GLY A 158 7.67 -6.68 -20.28
CA GLY A 158 8.28 -7.64 -19.37
C GLY A 158 9.44 -7.02 -18.59
N TRP A 159 9.71 -7.59 -17.42
CA TRP A 159 10.91 -7.26 -16.64
C TRP A 159 12.20 -7.56 -17.41
N PRO A 160 13.23 -6.71 -17.36
CA PRO A 160 13.32 -5.44 -16.61
C PRO A 160 12.96 -4.19 -17.44
N LYS A 161 12.37 -4.33 -18.63
CA LYS A 161 12.18 -3.24 -19.61
C LYS A 161 11.24 -2.13 -19.11
N GLY A 162 10.31 -2.46 -18.22
CA GLY A 162 9.39 -1.51 -17.62
C GLY A 162 10.01 -0.70 -16.46
N GLY A 163 11.13 -1.15 -15.92
CA GLY A 163 11.77 -0.61 -14.73
C GLY A 163 11.32 -1.31 -13.44
N GLU A 164 12.10 -1.14 -12.36
CA GLU A 164 11.81 -1.54 -10.99
C GLU A 164 12.54 -0.57 -10.06
N ILE A 165 11.91 -0.18 -8.96
CA ILE A 165 12.46 0.76 -7.98
C ILE A 165 12.38 0.12 -6.60
N ASP A 166 13.53 -0.31 -6.07
CA ASP A 166 13.63 -0.95 -4.76
C ASP A 166 14.02 0.12 -3.73
N ILE A 167 13.04 0.58 -2.95
CA ILE A 167 13.23 1.60 -1.93
C ILE A 167 14.07 1.05 -0.78
N PHE A 168 13.81 -0.21 -0.45
CA PHE A 168 14.48 -0.93 0.61
C PHE A 168 14.51 -2.42 0.31
N GLU A 169 15.68 -3.02 0.46
CA GLU A 169 15.90 -4.46 0.55
C GLU A 169 16.85 -4.75 1.72
N GLN A 170 16.69 -5.90 2.37
CA GLN A 170 17.64 -6.42 3.34
C GLN A 170 17.88 -7.90 3.08
N ILE A 171 19.10 -8.34 3.21
CA ILE A 171 19.47 -9.73 2.98
C ILE A 171 20.17 -10.34 4.19
N ASP A 172 19.86 -11.61 4.45
CA ASP A 172 20.51 -12.41 5.48
C ASP A 172 20.49 -11.73 6.85
N ASN A 173 21.56 -11.91 7.61
CA ASN A 173 21.80 -11.26 8.90
C ASN A 173 22.61 -9.96 8.76
N GLU A 174 22.64 -9.34 7.58
CA GLU A 174 23.39 -8.12 7.36
C GLU A 174 22.77 -6.94 8.10
N GLN A 175 23.60 -6.18 8.79
CA GLN A 175 23.25 -4.90 9.39
C GLN A 175 23.35 -3.80 8.32
N ARG A 176 22.50 -3.90 7.29
CA ARG A 176 22.58 -3.07 6.10
C ARG A 176 21.25 -3.07 5.34
N CYS A 177 20.90 -1.93 4.78
CA CYS A 177 19.85 -1.83 3.75
C CYS A 177 20.46 -1.55 2.37
N TYR A 178 19.71 -1.93 1.34
CA TYR A 178 20.03 -1.66 -0.06
C TYR A 178 18.90 -0.85 -0.68
N ALA A 179 19.25 0.01 -1.63
CA ALA A 179 18.32 0.68 -2.53
C ALA A 179 18.81 0.43 -3.95
N THR A 180 17.93 -0.04 -4.83
CA THR A 180 18.31 -0.55 -6.14
C THR A 180 17.37 -0.02 -7.22
N VAL A 181 17.83 0.05 -8.46
CA VAL A 181 16.98 0.24 -9.64
C VAL A 181 17.28 -0.82 -10.67
N HIS A 182 16.23 -1.34 -11.33
CA HIS A 182 16.40 -2.25 -12.46
C HIS A 182 15.78 -1.68 -13.72
N SER A 183 16.50 -1.80 -14.82
CA SER A 183 16.06 -1.45 -16.16
C SER A 183 16.73 -2.37 -17.17
N ALA A 184 16.35 -2.33 -18.44
CA ALA A 184 17.06 -3.11 -19.47
C ALA A 184 18.54 -2.70 -19.54
N TRP A 185 18.81 -1.42 -19.33
CA TRP A 185 20.19 -0.90 -19.30
C TRP A 185 21.01 -1.45 -18.13
N THR A 186 20.51 -1.40 -16.91
CA THR A 186 21.25 -1.86 -15.73
C THR A 186 21.51 -3.37 -15.76
N GLN A 187 20.65 -4.14 -16.43
CA GLN A 187 20.85 -5.58 -16.60
C GLN A 187 21.86 -5.93 -17.70
N SER A 188 21.97 -5.10 -18.73
CA SER A 188 22.92 -5.32 -19.83
C SER A 188 24.29 -4.70 -19.57
N HIS A 189 24.40 -3.72 -18.64
CA HIS A 189 25.62 -2.99 -18.31
C HIS A 189 25.97 -3.20 -16.82
N GLY A 190 26.25 -4.43 -16.42
CA GLY A 190 26.43 -4.87 -15.04
C GLY A 190 27.53 -4.16 -14.23
N ASN A 191 28.35 -3.31 -14.86
CA ASN A 191 29.35 -2.49 -14.17
C ASN A 191 28.84 -1.06 -13.85
N GLU A 192 27.65 -0.70 -14.32
CA GLU A 192 27.04 0.59 -14.01
C GLU A 192 26.47 0.57 -12.58
N PRO A 193 26.78 1.57 -11.75
CA PRO A 193 26.20 1.66 -10.41
C PRO A 193 24.67 1.83 -10.51
N HIS A 194 23.91 0.80 -10.13
CA HIS A 194 22.47 0.82 -10.08
C HIS A 194 21.91 0.53 -8.68
N SER A 195 22.78 0.42 -7.68
CA SER A 195 22.45 0.16 -6.30
C SER A 195 23.34 0.96 -5.36
N GLY A 196 22.79 1.38 -4.24
CA GLY A 196 23.49 1.92 -3.09
C GLY A 196 23.12 1.17 -1.82
N ASN A 197 23.89 1.34 -0.77
CA ASN A 197 23.59 0.71 0.51
C ASN A 197 24.03 1.58 1.69
N LEU A 198 23.43 1.32 2.84
CA LEU A 198 23.80 1.94 4.10
C LEU A 198 23.95 0.88 5.18
N ARG A 199 25.14 0.82 5.79
CA ARG A 199 25.35 -0.02 6.98
C ARG A 199 24.79 0.71 8.21
N MET A 200 23.93 0.01 8.96
CA MET A 200 23.26 0.54 10.14
C MET A 200 22.73 -0.60 11.02
N PRO A 201 22.58 -0.42 12.35
CA PRO A 201 21.85 -1.38 13.15
C PRO A 201 20.42 -1.55 12.67
N MET A 202 19.94 -2.79 12.53
CA MET A 202 18.60 -3.09 11.99
C MET A 202 17.59 -3.43 13.09
N ASN A 203 17.76 -2.92 14.32
CA ASN A 203 16.98 -3.28 15.50
C ASN A 203 15.98 -2.21 15.95
N ARG A 204 15.63 -1.29 15.08
CA ARG A 204 14.63 -0.25 15.30
C ARG A 204 13.89 0.12 14.01
N TYR A 205 12.82 0.87 14.14
CA TYR A 205 12.14 1.44 12.97
C TYR A 205 13.03 2.49 12.30
N TYR A 206 12.98 2.47 10.98
CA TYR A 206 13.55 3.49 10.10
C TYR A 206 12.51 3.94 9.09
N ILE A 207 12.63 5.18 8.62
CA ILE A 207 11.87 5.67 7.48
C ILE A 207 12.71 5.46 6.22
N TYR A 208 12.29 4.51 5.39
CA TYR A 208 12.87 4.27 4.07
C TYR A 208 12.10 5.10 3.05
N ALA A 209 12.79 5.84 2.19
CA ALA A 209 12.14 6.72 1.26
C ALA A 209 12.81 6.79 -0.10
N VAL A 210 12.02 7.10 -1.14
CA VAL A 210 12.51 7.51 -2.45
C VAL A 210 11.83 8.82 -2.86
N GLU A 211 12.62 9.77 -3.34
CA GLU A 211 12.16 10.89 -4.14
C GLU A 211 12.32 10.52 -5.61
N TRP A 212 11.21 10.47 -6.32
CA TRP A 212 11.12 10.11 -7.71
C TRP A 212 10.68 11.33 -8.54
N GLU A 213 11.64 11.92 -9.22
CA GLU A 213 11.44 13.04 -10.13
C GLU A 213 11.59 12.57 -11.59
N GLU A 214 11.38 13.49 -12.52
CA GLU A 214 11.37 13.20 -13.96
C GLU A 214 12.70 12.65 -14.49
N ASP A 215 13.82 13.03 -13.84
CA ASP A 215 15.18 12.73 -14.30
C ASP A 215 16.09 12.14 -13.21
N VAL A 216 15.56 11.92 -11.99
CA VAL A 216 16.35 11.42 -10.88
C VAL A 216 15.51 10.64 -9.87
N LEU A 217 16.08 9.55 -9.38
CA LEU A 217 15.62 8.79 -8.22
C LEU A 217 16.64 9.00 -7.09
N THR A 218 16.19 9.48 -5.94
CA THR A 218 17.06 9.68 -4.76
C THR A 218 16.49 8.92 -3.57
N PHE A 219 17.30 8.04 -2.99
CA PHE A 219 16.90 7.14 -1.91
C PHE A 219 17.45 7.60 -0.57
N PHE A 220 16.64 7.43 0.49
CA PHE A 220 16.97 7.91 1.83
C PHE A 220 16.62 6.87 2.89
N VAL A 221 17.33 6.95 4.03
CA VAL A 221 16.98 6.32 5.30
C VAL A 221 17.06 7.37 6.39
N ASP A 222 15.97 7.60 7.12
CA ASP A 222 15.83 8.67 8.13
C ASP A 222 16.36 10.02 7.60
N GLY A 223 16.00 10.38 6.36
CA GLY A 223 16.43 11.61 5.69
C GLY A 223 17.89 11.62 5.18
N LYS A 224 18.71 10.61 5.52
CA LYS A 224 20.08 10.48 5.01
C LYS A 224 20.07 9.83 3.64
N ARG A 225 20.63 10.51 2.63
CA ARG A 225 20.75 9.97 1.28
C ARG A 225 21.63 8.73 1.26
N VAL A 226 21.09 7.64 0.70
CA VAL A 226 21.75 6.33 0.50
C VAL A 226 22.28 6.19 -0.91
N TYR A 227 21.46 6.56 -1.90
CA TYR A 227 21.75 6.35 -3.30
C TYR A 227 21.06 7.41 -4.17
N GLN A 228 21.57 7.60 -5.37
CA GLN A 228 20.92 8.42 -6.40
C GLN A 228 21.19 7.83 -7.78
N TYR A 229 20.14 7.62 -8.56
CA TYR A 229 20.21 7.19 -9.96
C TYR A 229 19.67 8.30 -10.86
N LYS A 230 20.41 8.64 -11.90
CA LYS A 230 20.06 9.77 -12.79
C LYS A 230 19.77 9.30 -14.20
N LYS A 231 18.85 9.98 -14.84
CA LYS A 231 18.60 9.88 -16.26
C LYS A 231 19.85 10.34 -17.01
N GLN A 232 20.38 9.49 -17.87
CA GLN A 232 21.56 9.79 -18.69
C GLN A 232 21.15 10.17 -20.11
N ASN A 233 20.03 9.63 -20.59
CA ASN A 233 19.48 9.90 -21.92
C ASN A 233 17.98 9.56 -21.95
N ASP A 234 17.31 9.81 -23.09
CA ASP A 234 15.88 9.55 -23.25
C ASP A 234 15.55 8.11 -23.67
N SER A 235 16.53 7.21 -23.68
CA SER A 235 16.30 5.79 -23.97
C SER A 235 15.44 5.15 -22.88
N GLN A 236 14.37 4.49 -23.28
CA GLN A 236 13.54 3.72 -22.37
C GLN A 236 14.31 2.57 -21.71
N GLU A 237 15.37 2.09 -22.32
CA GLU A 237 16.22 1.06 -21.73
C GLU A 237 16.95 1.56 -20.48
N GLN A 238 17.46 2.81 -20.54
CA GLN A 238 18.17 3.44 -19.42
C GLN A 238 17.21 4.09 -18.43
N TRP A 239 16.15 4.78 -18.92
CA TRP A 239 15.20 5.50 -18.09
C TRP A 239 13.73 5.13 -18.37
N PRO A 240 13.26 3.97 -17.93
CA PRO A 240 11.85 3.58 -18.08
C PRO A 240 10.93 4.26 -17.08
N PHE A 241 11.46 4.96 -16.09
CA PHE A 241 10.76 5.45 -14.90
C PHE A 241 9.82 6.64 -15.16
N ASP A 242 9.82 7.22 -16.36
CA ASP A 242 8.89 8.27 -16.78
C ASP A 242 7.81 7.79 -17.78
N LYS A 243 7.75 6.47 -18.08
CA LYS A 243 6.89 5.91 -19.13
C LYS A 243 5.57 5.32 -18.61
N SER A 244 5.51 4.94 -17.34
CA SER A 244 4.34 4.27 -16.75
C SER A 244 4.11 4.75 -15.32
N ASN A 245 2.87 4.58 -14.83
CA ASN A 245 2.62 4.64 -13.39
C ASN A 245 3.18 3.37 -12.74
N PHE A 246 3.60 3.49 -11.49
CA PHE A 246 4.08 2.39 -10.67
C PHE A 246 3.11 2.12 -9.51
N TYR A 247 3.14 0.91 -8.99
CA TYR A 247 2.41 0.48 -7.82
C TYR A 247 3.36 0.00 -6.73
N LEU A 248 2.89 0.06 -5.49
CA LEU A 248 3.65 -0.35 -4.30
C LEU A 248 3.59 -1.86 -4.11
N ILE A 249 4.70 -2.45 -3.66
CA ILE A 249 4.80 -3.84 -3.21
C ILE A 249 5.53 -3.85 -1.87
N LEU A 250 4.98 -4.59 -0.91
CA LEU A 250 5.55 -4.83 0.41
C LEU A 250 5.61 -6.34 0.61
N ASN A 251 6.78 -6.91 0.91
CA ASN A 251 6.88 -8.34 1.14
C ASN A 251 7.95 -8.73 2.15
N GLN A 252 7.65 -9.75 2.94
CA GLN A 252 8.62 -10.52 3.69
C GLN A 252 8.89 -11.81 2.92
N SER A 253 9.98 -11.82 2.19
CA SER A 253 10.42 -12.99 1.42
C SER A 253 11.64 -13.64 2.05
N VAL A 254 12.08 -14.76 1.47
CA VAL A 254 13.30 -15.46 1.88
C VAL A 254 14.14 -15.85 0.68
N GLY A 255 15.45 -15.85 0.86
CA GLY A 255 16.45 -16.13 -0.16
C GLY A 255 16.45 -17.58 -0.65
N ASN A 256 17.13 -17.86 -1.76
CA ASN A 256 17.25 -19.19 -2.36
C ASN A 256 18.71 -19.68 -2.47
N GLY A 257 19.64 -18.91 -1.93
CA GLY A 257 21.09 -19.20 -2.02
C GLY A 257 21.82 -18.41 -3.11
N SER A 258 21.14 -17.49 -3.83
CA SER A 258 21.78 -16.56 -4.77
C SER A 258 22.04 -15.20 -4.11
N TRP A 259 21.13 -14.23 -4.26
CA TRP A 259 21.25 -12.90 -3.65
C TRP A 259 21.20 -12.97 -2.11
N ALA A 260 20.19 -13.59 -1.53
CA ALA A 260 20.13 -13.97 -0.12
C ALA A 260 20.32 -15.49 0.03
N LYS A 261 20.94 -15.94 1.11
CA LYS A 261 21.17 -17.36 1.42
C LYS A 261 19.84 -18.12 1.51
N LYS A 262 19.94 -19.43 1.51
CA LYS A 262 18.76 -20.28 1.80
C LYS A 262 18.26 -20.02 3.22
N PRO A 263 16.94 -19.95 3.42
CA PRO A 263 16.38 -19.75 4.75
C PRO A 263 16.56 -20.97 5.64
N ASP A 264 16.52 -20.75 6.94
CA ASP A 264 16.15 -21.76 7.89
C ASP A 264 14.62 -21.94 7.81
N VAL A 265 14.18 -23.08 7.29
CA VAL A 265 12.76 -23.39 7.10
C VAL A 265 11.98 -23.61 8.40
N ASN A 266 12.64 -23.61 9.55
CA ASN A 266 12.02 -23.68 10.87
C ASN A 266 11.96 -22.30 11.58
N HIS A 267 12.53 -21.26 10.97
CA HIS A 267 12.54 -19.91 11.50
C HIS A 267 11.38 -19.08 10.94
N THR A 268 10.80 -18.22 11.77
CA THR A 268 9.82 -17.21 11.35
C THR A 268 10.56 -15.89 11.10
N TYR A 269 10.42 -15.39 9.89
CA TYR A 269 10.95 -14.08 9.47
C TYR A 269 9.83 -13.06 9.50
N GLU A 270 10.12 -11.84 9.97
CA GLU A 270 9.11 -10.80 10.13
C GLU A 270 9.62 -9.44 9.67
N MET A 271 8.75 -8.69 8.99
CA MET A 271 8.86 -7.27 8.75
C MET A 271 7.63 -6.58 9.36
N LEU A 272 7.85 -5.62 10.23
CA LEU A 272 6.81 -4.78 10.83
C LEU A 272 6.77 -3.45 10.10
N ILE A 273 5.62 -3.08 9.56
CA ILE A 273 5.42 -1.80 8.86
C ILE A 273 4.42 -0.97 9.66
N ASP A 274 4.91 0.14 10.22
CA ASP A 274 4.12 1.09 10.99
C ASP A 274 3.19 1.90 10.07
N TRP A 275 3.73 2.41 8.97
CA TRP A 275 2.95 3.12 7.96
C TRP A 275 3.68 3.20 6.61
N ILE A 276 2.91 3.49 5.56
CA ILE A 276 3.39 3.87 4.24
C ILE A 276 2.63 5.08 3.72
N ARG A 277 3.34 6.03 3.10
CA ARG A 277 2.79 7.31 2.63
C ARG A 277 3.36 7.68 1.27
N VAL A 278 2.52 8.20 0.39
CA VAL A 278 2.93 8.73 -0.92
C VAL A 278 2.52 10.19 -1.02
N TYR A 279 3.48 11.01 -1.40
CA TYR A 279 3.30 12.43 -1.60
C TYR A 279 3.63 12.79 -3.04
N GLN A 280 2.88 13.72 -3.62
CA GLN A 280 3.16 14.25 -4.95
C GLN A 280 3.24 15.78 -4.93
N LYS A 281 4.08 16.33 -5.79
CA LYS A 281 4.04 17.77 -6.09
C LYS A 281 2.83 18.08 -6.93
N GLN A 282 2.22 19.25 -6.77
CA GLN A 282 0.99 19.64 -7.47
C GLN A 282 1.07 19.43 -9.00
N LYS A 283 2.24 19.64 -9.61
CA LYS A 283 2.46 19.42 -11.06
C LYS A 283 2.30 17.95 -11.50
N HIS A 284 2.39 17.01 -10.60
CA HIS A 284 2.29 15.57 -10.88
C HIS A 284 0.96 14.96 -10.46
N ILE A 285 0.15 15.68 -9.67
CA ILE A 285 -1.19 15.24 -9.32
C ILE A 285 -2.05 15.36 -10.57
N PRO A 286 -2.67 14.25 -11.05
CA PRO A 286 -3.56 14.33 -12.19
C PRO A 286 -4.63 15.39 -11.91
N THR A 287 -4.64 16.47 -12.69
CA THR A 287 -5.79 17.35 -12.67
C THR A 287 -6.96 16.51 -13.12
N VAL A 288 -7.89 16.21 -12.22
CA VAL A 288 -9.19 15.72 -12.63
C VAL A 288 -9.67 16.79 -13.61
N ILE A 289 -9.66 16.48 -14.91
CA ILE A 289 -10.36 17.31 -15.87
C ILE A 289 -11.78 17.27 -15.33
N SER A 290 -12.16 18.33 -14.62
CA SER A 290 -13.58 18.57 -14.39
C SER A 290 -14.13 18.53 -15.81
N VAL A 291 -14.82 17.42 -16.12
CA VAL A 291 -15.66 17.40 -17.33
C VAL A 291 -16.35 18.75 -17.25
N PRO A 292 -16.18 19.66 -18.24
CA PRO A 292 -16.85 20.93 -18.16
C PRO A 292 -18.28 20.54 -17.84
N MET A 293 -18.77 20.97 -16.68
CA MET A 293 -20.21 20.85 -16.43
C MET A 293 -20.78 21.63 -17.59
N THR A 294 -21.11 20.89 -18.65
CA THR A 294 -22.02 21.41 -19.67
C THR A 294 -23.08 22.02 -18.82
N LYS A 295 -23.17 23.37 -18.83
CA LYS A 295 -24.13 24.13 -18.06
C LYS A 295 -25.34 23.25 -17.92
N ILE A 296 -25.49 22.63 -16.71
CA ILE A 296 -26.73 21.96 -16.38
C ILE A 296 -27.70 23.12 -16.57
N LYS A 297 -28.43 23.06 -17.66
CA LYS A 297 -29.58 23.92 -17.87
C LYS A 297 -30.27 23.92 -16.52
N GLU A 298 -30.39 25.09 -15.88
CA GLU A 298 -31.08 25.20 -14.60
C GLU A 298 -32.23 24.23 -14.67
N CYS A 299 -32.12 23.10 -13.94
CA CYS A 299 -33.22 22.19 -13.79
C CYS A 299 -34.24 23.00 -13.03
N THR A 300 -35.24 23.49 -13.76
CA THR A 300 -36.52 23.85 -13.15
C THR A 300 -36.83 22.73 -12.18
N GLU A 301 -37.06 23.06 -10.90
CA GLU A 301 -37.34 22.13 -9.82
C GLU A 301 -38.27 21.03 -10.32
N SER A 302 -37.73 19.89 -10.71
CA SER A 302 -38.52 18.72 -11.05
C SER A 302 -38.60 17.92 -9.77
N ASN A 303 -39.79 17.69 -9.25
CA ASN A 303 -40.05 16.79 -8.13
C ASN A 303 -39.80 15.32 -8.45
N ASP A 304 -38.94 15.07 -9.43
CA ASP A 304 -38.60 13.71 -9.86
C ASP A 304 -37.81 12.99 -8.77
N VAL A 305 -38.19 11.77 -8.50
CA VAL A 305 -37.60 10.88 -7.51
C VAL A 305 -36.80 9.80 -8.21
N TYR A 306 -35.61 9.50 -7.70
CA TYR A 306 -34.71 8.50 -8.21
C TYR A 306 -34.30 7.49 -7.14
N LEU A 307 -34.10 6.24 -7.51
CA LEU A 307 -33.37 5.27 -6.70
C LEU A 307 -31.89 5.67 -6.59
N LEU A 308 -31.19 5.17 -5.58
CA LEU A 308 -29.76 5.45 -5.39
C LEU A 308 -28.87 5.08 -6.60
N GLN A 309 -29.27 4.10 -7.39
CA GLN A 309 -28.61 3.71 -8.64
C GLN A 309 -28.93 4.61 -9.85
N GLY A 310 -29.67 5.71 -9.66
CA GLY A 310 -30.00 6.68 -10.71
C GLY A 310 -31.24 6.36 -11.55
N THR A 311 -31.99 5.30 -11.23
CA THR A 311 -33.25 4.96 -11.93
C THR A 311 -34.35 5.90 -11.51
N LYS A 312 -34.97 6.63 -12.45
CA LYS A 312 -36.14 7.48 -12.21
C LYS A 312 -37.33 6.66 -11.79
N MET A 313 -38.07 7.12 -10.77
CA MET A 313 -39.30 6.51 -10.32
C MET A 313 -40.49 7.20 -10.96
N GLU A 314 -41.38 6.44 -11.56
CA GLU A 314 -42.63 6.91 -12.22
C GLU A 314 -43.80 7.12 -11.21
N MET A 315 -43.46 7.20 -9.90
CA MET A 315 -44.39 7.28 -8.78
C MET A 315 -44.25 8.60 -8.04
N LYS A 316 -45.35 9.12 -7.49
CA LYS A 316 -45.29 10.28 -6.61
C LYS A 316 -44.58 9.91 -5.30
N GLU A 317 -43.89 10.86 -4.69
CA GLU A 317 -43.18 10.66 -3.41
C GLU A 317 -44.06 10.04 -2.30
N SER A 318 -45.36 10.39 -2.29
CA SER A 318 -46.35 9.86 -1.34
C SER A 318 -46.64 8.35 -1.52
N GLU A 319 -46.40 7.81 -2.68
CA GLU A 319 -46.74 6.43 -3.09
C GLU A 319 -45.51 5.49 -3.09
N LEU A 320 -44.31 6.03 -2.77
CA LEU A 320 -43.11 5.24 -2.78
C LEU A 320 -43.12 4.16 -1.69
N PRO A 321 -42.62 2.95 -1.96
CA PRO A 321 -42.34 1.93 -0.95
C PRO A 321 -41.32 2.41 0.08
N LYS A 322 -41.22 1.73 1.22
CA LYS A 322 -40.15 1.99 2.19
C LYS A 322 -38.79 1.78 1.50
N GLY A 323 -37.93 2.80 1.57
CA GLY A 323 -36.61 2.75 0.89
C GLY A 323 -35.87 4.07 1.00
N ILE A 324 -34.71 4.12 0.34
CA ILE A 324 -33.87 5.30 0.25
C ILE A 324 -33.94 5.85 -1.19
N TYR A 325 -34.24 7.12 -1.31
CA TYR A 325 -34.47 7.82 -2.57
C TYR A 325 -33.68 9.11 -2.67
N VAL A 326 -33.56 9.66 -3.86
CA VAL A 326 -32.94 10.96 -4.14
C VAL A 326 -33.94 11.84 -4.90
N SER A 327 -34.19 13.05 -4.39
CA SER A 327 -34.95 14.09 -5.11
C SER A 327 -34.26 15.44 -4.91
N ASN A 328 -34.20 16.25 -5.98
CA ASN A 328 -33.51 17.55 -5.97
C ASN A 328 -32.07 17.47 -5.41
N GLY A 329 -31.33 16.38 -5.73
CA GLY A 329 -29.98 16.15 -5.23
C GLY A 329 -29.87 15.81 -3.73
N LYS A 330 -31.01 15.67 -3.02
CA LYS A 330 -31.04 15.32 -1.60
C LYS A 330 -31.56 13.91 -1.39
N LYS A 331 -30.90 13.18 -0.51
CA LYS A 331 -31.27 11.83 -0.09
C LYS A 331 -32.36 11.89 0.98
N PHE A 332 -33.40 11.07 0.84
CA PHE A 332 -34.44 10.94 1.88
C PHE A 332 -34.85 9.47 2.05
N ILE A 333 -35.49 9.17 3.16
CA ILE A 333 -35.98 7.83 3.53
C ILE A 333 -37.51 7.89 3.57
N LYS A 334 -38.14 6.91 2.94
CA LYS A 334 -39.59 6.70 3.00
C LYS A 334 -39.92 5.56 3.92
#